data_6088107611c5baad707ccc7f0b8a96c5
#
_entry.id   6088107611c5baad707ccc7f0b8a96c5
#
_cell.length_a   1.000
_cell.length_b   1.000
_cell.length_c   1.000
_cell.angle_alpha   90.00
_cell.angle_beta   90.00
_cell.angle_gamma   90.00
#
_symmetry.space_group_name_H-M   'P 1'
#
loop_
_entity.id
_entity.type
_entity.pdbx_description
1 polymer ?
#
loop_
_entity_poly.entity_id
_entity_poly.type
_entity_poly.pdbx_seq_one_letter_code
_entity_poly.pdbx_strand_id
1 'polypeptide(L)'
;MHATNNHWSKTSLELFLKCPRAWAIAYGKKSTNPKPRPTGDRTSHLRSNLMVRSGRRTLIEELEDLFNNKKWSINYLKRRVKAHLDDQIWTHRLQIDSIVIAGLCTQISHRLLRLRETDLLKPIWTRKPRRWAYFERFTSIQIGNLDLFATPDIVIYHQHKWTLIRLRFQSGPALP
;
A
#
# COMPACT_ATOMS: atom_id res chain seq x y z
N MET A 1 19.78 29.86 -4.59
CA MET A 1 19.67 29.04 -3.38
C MET A 1 18.72 27.90 -3.70
N HIS A 2 19.22 26.67 -3.95
CA HIS A 2 18.37 25.52 -4.20
C HIS A 2 17.89 24.98 -2.87
N ALA A 3 16.61 25.12 -2.59
CA ALA A 3 15.97 24.49 -1.45
C ALA A 3 16.16 22.97 -1.58
N THR A 4 16.96 22.40 -0.69
CA THR A 4 17.06 20.95 -0.53
C THR A 4 15.76 20.49 0.10
N ASN A 5 14.84 19.96 -0.71
CA ASN A 5 13.63 19.33 -0.20
C ASN A 5 14.02 18.13 0.68
N ASN A 6 13.99 18.31 1.97
CA ASN A 6 14.22 17.25 2.94
C ASN A 6 12.96 16.38 3.06
N HIS A 7 12.86 15.40 2.17
CA HIS A 7 11.76 14.43 2.21
C HIS A 7 12.06 13.32 3.22
N TRP A 8 11.25 13.25 4.27
CA TRP A 8 11.29 12.16 5.23
C TRP A 8 10.07 11.26 5.09
N SER A 9 10.31 9.97 4.92
CA SER A 9 9.28 8.93 4.94
C SER A 9 9.57 7.95 6.06
N LYS A 10 8.56 7.16 6.45
CA LYS A 10 8.76 6.09 7.44
C LYS A 10 9.90 5.15 7.02
N THR A 11 9.94 4.75 5.74
CA THR A 11 11.00 3.88 5.21
C THR A 11 12.37 4.53 5.28
N SER A 12 12.44 5.85 5.00
CA SER A 12 13.68 6.63 5.13
C SER A 12 14.14 6.67 6.58
N LEU A 13 13.23 6.93 7.53
CA LEU A 13 13.54 6.97 8.95
C LEU A 13 13.97 5.57 9.48
N GLU A 14 13.24 4.52 9.14
CA GLU A 14 13.59 3.15 9.53
C GLU A 14 14.98 2.76 9.02
N LEU A 15 15.33 3.12 7.78
CA LEU A 15 16.66 2.86 7.23
C LEU A 15 17.72 3.69 7.94
N PHE A 16 17.46 4.94 8.25
CA PHE A 16 18.37 5.80 9.01
C PHE A 16 18.66 5.25 10.40
N LEU A 17 17.62 4.83 11.14
CA LEU A 17 17.76 4.25 12.48
C LEU A 17 18.51 2.90 12.46
N LYS A 18 18.31 2.08 11.43
CA LYS A 18 19.01 0.80 11.29
C LYS A 18 20.46 0.97 10.84
N CYS A 19 20.71 1.83 9.90
CA CYS A 19 22.03 2.06 9.34
C CYS A 19 22.13 3.45 8.67
N PRO A 20 22.63 4.47 9.38
CA PRO A 20 22.79 5.82 8.84
C PRO A 20 23.60 5.85 7.53
N ARG A 21 24.61 4.98 7.40
CA ARG A 21 25.41 4.87 6.19
C ARG A 21 24.60 4.36 4.99
N ALA A 22 23.76 3.34 5.18
CA ALA A 22 22.85 2.85 4.15
C ALA A 22 21.82 3.91 3.77
N TRP A 23 21.33 4.68 4.74
CA TRP A 23 20.46 5.81 4.49
C TRP A 23 21.15 6.89 3.65
N ALA A 24 22.37 7.28 4.00
CA ALA A 24 23.14 8.27 3.25
C ALA A 24 23.40 7.83 1.80
N ILE A 25 23.61 6.55 1.56
CA ILE A 25 23.76 5.97 0.20
C ILE A 25 22.41 6.02 -0.54
N ALA A 26 21.30 5.74 0.12
CA ALA A 26 19.99 5.63 -0.50
C ALA A 26 19.32 6.99 -0.75
N TYR A 27 19.47 7.93 0.17
CA TYR A 27 18.75 9.20 0.20
C TYR A 27 19.68 10.42 0.25
N GLY A 28 20.97 10.24 0.49
CA GLY A 28 21.97 11.30 0.45
C GLY A 28 22.13 11.92 -0.93
N LYS A 29 23.02 12.91 -1.04
CA LYS A 29 23.29 13.61 -2.30
C LYS A 29 23.46 12.62 -3.45
N LYS A 30 22.77 12.85 -4.56
CA LYS A 30 22.78 11.98 -5.76
C LYS A 30 24.20 11.58 -6.09
N SER A 31 24.55 10.32 -5.83
CA SER A 31 25.77 9.72 -6.35
C SER A 31 25.64 9.68 -7.87
N THR A 32 26.59 10.21 -8.58
CA THR A 32 26.70 10.15 -10.05
C THR A 32 26.87 8.72 -10.57
N ASN A 33 27.15 7.76 -9.67
CA ASN A 33 27.27 6.36 -10.01
C ASN A 33 25.91 5.65 -9.95
N PRO A 34 25.50 4.92 -11.00
CA PRO A 34 24.28 4.12 -10.98
C PRO A 34 24.39 3.09 -9.87
N LYS A 35 23.42 3.10 -8.96
CA LYS A 35 23.34 2.11 -7.87
C LYS A 35 23.36 0.71 -8.45
N PRO A 36 24.20 -0.22 -7.95
CA PRO A 36 24.08 -1.62 -8.33
C PRO A 36 22.66 -2.08 -7.96
N ARG A 37 21.92 -2.57 -8.95
CA ARG A 37 20.59 -3.11 -8.72
C ARG A 37 20.75 -4.36 -7.85
N PRO A 38 19.93 -4.50 -6.77
CA PRO A 38 19.99 -5.72 -5.98
C PRO A 38 19.78 -6.94 -6.90
N THR A 39 20.70 -7.88 -6.84
CA THR A 39 20.70 -9.14 -7.60
C THR A 39 19.71 -10.17 -7.03
N GLY A 40 18.74 -9.74 -6.23
CA GLY A 40 17.68 -10.60 -5.71
C GLY A 40 16.78 -11.13 -6.83
N ASP A 41 16.13 -12.25 -6.57
CA ASP A 41 15.20 -12.89 -7.49
C ASP A 41 14.14 -11.89 -8.00
N ARG A 42 14.33 -11.46 -9.25
CA ARG A 42 13.45 -10.47 -9.92
C ARG A 42 12.00 -10.93 -9.97
N THR A 43 11.77 -12.25 -10.02
CA THR A 43 10.42 -12.82 -10.13
C THR A 43 9.65 -12.70 -8.83
N SER A 44 10.30 -12.92 -7.68
CA SER A 44 9.64 -12.77 -6.37
C SER A 44 9.31 -11.30 -6.06
N HIS A 45 10.23 -10.39 -6.36
CA HIS A 45 9.98 -8.95 -6.23
C HIS A 45 8.87 -8.46 -7.16
N LEU A 46 8.82 -8.99 -8.38
CA LEU A 46 7.77 -8.65 -9.34
C LEU A 46 6.39 -9.09 -8.84
N ARG A 47 6.26 -10.35 -8.41
CA ARG A 47 5.01 -10.89 -7.84
C ARG A 47 4.56 -10.10 -6.61
N SER A 48 5.50 -9.78 -5.72
CA SER A 48 5.23 -8.97 -4.55
C SER A 48 4.71 -7.58 -4.92
N ASN A 49 5.35 -6.91 -5.88
CA ASN A 49 4.92 -5.60 -6.35
C ASN A 49 3.55 -5.62 -7.01
N LEU A 50 3.25 -6.62 -7.83
CA LEU A 50 1.93 -6.80 -8.44
C LEU A 50 0.85 -6.99 -7.37
N MET A 51 1.10 -7.87 -6.38
CA MET A 51 0.17 -8.12 -5.28
C MET A 51 -0.10 -6.85 -4.48
N VAL A 52 0.95 -6.11 -4.11
CA VAL A 52 0.83 -4.88 -3.32
C VAL A 52 0.07 -3.80 -4.08
N ARG A 53 0.43 -3.55 -5.34
CA ARG A 53 -0.18 -2.48 -6.14
C ARG A 53 -1.64 -2.78 -6.46
N SER A 54 -1.93 -4.00 -6.96
CA SER A 54 -3.28 -4.39 -7.33
C SER A 54 -4.19 -4.50 -6.11
N GLY A 55 -3.70 -5.08 -5.01
CA GLY A 55 -4.47 -5.19 -3.77
C GLY A 55 -4.80 -3.82 -3.18
N ARG A 56 -3.84 -2.90 -3.16
CA ARG A 56 -4.06 -1.55 -2.65
C ARG A 56 -5.04 -0.76 -3.53
N ARG A 57 -4.89 -0.82 -4.86
CA ARG A 57 -5.79 -0.12 -5.78
C ARG A 57 -7.22 -0.64 -5.65
N THR A 58 -7.38 -1.97 -5.56
CA THR A 58 -8.71 -2.59 -5.33
C THR A 58 -9.31 -2.13 -4.01
N LEU A 59 -8.52 -2.07 -2.94
CA LEU A 59 -9.01 -1.61 -1.64
C LEU A 59 -9.45 -0.16 -1.66
N ILE A 60 -8.66 0.74 -2.26
CA ILE A 60 -9.00 2.16 -2.36
C ILE A 60 -10.32 2.34 -3.13
N GLU A 61 -10.45 1.68 -4.27
CA GLU A 61 -11.69 1.72 -5.06
C GLU A 61 -12.90 1.17 -4.29
N GLU A 62 -12.71 0.10 -3.52
CA GLU A 62 -13.76 -0.42 -2.66
C GLU A 62 -14.16 0.55 -1.55
N LEU A 63 -13.18 1.18 -0.90
CA LEU A 63 -13.42 2.16 0.15
C LEU A 63 -14.14 3.41 -0.39
N GLU A 64 -13.77 3.85 -1.59
CA GLU A 64 -14.44 4.95 -2.30
C GLU A 64 -15.90 4.60 -2.59
N ASP A 65 -16.16 3.45 -3.19
CA ASP A 65 -17.52 2.98 -3.45
C ASP A 65 -18.32 2.80 -2.15
N LEU A 66 -17.70 2.29 -1.10
CA LEU A 66 -18.33 2.13 0.20
C LEU A 66 -18.67 3.47 0.86
N PHE A 67 -17.79 4.46 0.71
CA PHE A 67 -18.03 5.84 1.15
C PHE A 67 -19.26 6.43 0.44
N ASN A 68 -19.43 6.11 -0.84
CA ASN A 68 -20.58 6.47 -1.68
C ASN A 68 -21.77 5.51 -1.51
N ASN A 69 -21.81 4.70 -0.44
CA ASN A 69 -22.86 3.73 -0.12
C ASN A 69 -23.04 2.57 -1.11
N LYS A 70 -22.04 2.27 -1.92
CA LYS A 70 -22.02 1.11 -2.81
C LYS A 70 -21.27 -0.04 -2.16
N LYS A 71 -21.96 -1.15 -1.91
CA LYS A 71 -21.34 -2.35 -1.33
C LYS A 71 -20.94 -3.33 -2.42
N TRP A 72 -19.75 -3.88 -2.29
CA TRP A 72 -19.25 -4.88 -3.20
C TRP A 72 -19.62 -6.30 -2.76
N SER A 73 -20.08 -7.10 -3.71
CA SER A 73 -20.16 -8.55 -3.54
C SER A 73 -18.76 -9.18 -3.64
N ILE A 74 -18.61 -10.39 -3.11
CA ILE A 74 -17.34 -11.15 -3.20
C ILE A 74 -16.94 -11.36 -4.67
N ASN A 75 -17.91 -11.67 -5.54
CA ASN A 75 -17.64 -11.87 -6.96
C ASN A 75 -17.22 -10.58 -7.66
N TYR A 76 -17.77 -9.44 -7.26
CA TYR A 76 -17.35 -8.16 -7.79
C TYR A 76 -15.93 -7.81 -7.33
N LEU A 77 -15.59 -8.02 -6.07
CA LEU A 77 -14.22 -7.86 -5.55
C LEU A 77 -13.22 -8.68 -6.38
N LYS A 78 -13.48 -9.97 -6.60
CA LYS A 78 -12.60 -10.84 -7.40
C LYS A 78 -12.40 -10.33 -8.82
N ARG A 79 -13.46 -9.85 -9.46
CA ARG A 79 -13.38 -9.24 -10.81
C ARG A 79 -12.52 -7.99 -10.82
N ARG A 80 -12.67 -7.11 -9.81
CA ARG A 80 -11.85 -5.88 -9.69
C ARG A 80 -10.39 -6.19 -9.44
N VAL A 81 -10.09 -7.16 -8.56
CA VAL A 81 -8.71 -7.64 -8.35
C VAL A 81 -8.09 -8.11 -9.66
N LYS A 82 -8.83 -8.94 -10.43
CA LYS A 82 -8.34 -9.42 -11.74
C LYS A 82 -8.10 -8.26 -12.70
N ALA A 83 -9.03 -7.32 -12.81
CA ALA A 83 -8.89 -6.16 -13.69
C ALA A 83 -7.66 -5.30 -13.34
N HIS A 84 -7.40 -5.07 -12.06
CA HIS A 84 -6.21 -4.33 -11.64
C HIS A 84 -4.90 -5.10 -11.83
N LEU A 85 -4.92 -6.43 -11.72
CA LEU A 85 -3.77 -7.26 -12.07
C LEU A 85 -3.48 -7.19 -13.57
N ASP A 86 -4.50 -7.39 -14.40
CA ASP A 86 -4.37 -7.34 -15.86
C ASP A 86 -3.85 -5.97 -16.31
N ASP A 87 -4.37 -4.87 -15.74
CA ASP A 87 -3.89 -3.51 -16.01
C ASP A 87 -2.41 -3.32 -15.65
N GLN A 88 -1.97 -3.83 -14.48
CA GLN A 88 -0.57 -3.75 -14.09
C GLN A 88 0.34 -4.59 -15.00
N ILE A 89 -0.11 -5.78 -15.40
CA ILE A 89 0.61 -6.66 -16.31
C ILE A 89 0.76 -5.99 -17.67
N TRP A 90 -0.30 -5.43 -18.19
CA TRP A 90 -0.31 -4.71 -19.46
C TRP A 90 0.60 -3.46 -19.41
N THR A 91 0.42 -2.62 -18.41
CA THR A 91 1.18 -1.36 -18.27
C THR A 91 2.69 -1.61 -18.20
N HIS A 92 3.10 -2.69 -17.55
CA HIS A 92 4.51 -3.04 -17.40
C HIS A 92 5.02 -4.05 -18.42
N ARG A 93 4.18 -4.43 -19.42
CA ARG A 93 4.49 -5.39 -20.50
C ARG A 93 5.08 -6.69 -19.95
N LEU A 94 4.44 -7.24 -18.91
CA LEU A 94 4.92 -8.44 -18.25
C LEU A 94 4.37 -9.68 -18.94
N GLN A 95 5.23 -10.68 -19.12
CA GLN A 95 4.81 -12.02 -19.55
C GLN A 95 4.68 -12.89 -18.30
N ILE A 96 3.47 -13.20 -17.89
CA ILE A 96 3.16 -13.99 -16.69
C ILE A 96 2.17 -15.07 -17.09
N ASP A 97 2.44 -16.29 -16.62
CA ASP A 97 1.56 -17.43 -16.82
C ASP A 97 0.17 -17.19 -16.21
N SER A 98 -0.87 -17.64 -16.90
CA SER A 98 -2.26 -17.52 -16.48
C SER A 98 -2.53 -18.21 -15.13
N ILE A 99 -1.85 -19.30 -14.82
CA ILE A 99 -1.94 -20.02 -13.54
C ILE A 99 -1.41 -19.12 -12.41
N VAL A 100 -0.29 -18.44 -12.65
CA VAL A 100 0.29 -17.48 -11.68
C VAL A 100 -0.65 -16.30 -11.46
N ILE A 101 -1.26 -15.76 -12.52
CA ILE A 101 -2.24 -14.67 -12.42
C ILE A 101 -3.45 -15.10 -11.59
N ALA A 102 -4.00 -16.29 -11.86
CA ALA A 102 -5.11 -16.84 -11.09
C ALA A 102 -4.76 -17.02 -9.60
N GLY A 103 -3.55 -17.53 -9.32
CA GLY A 103 -3.03 -17.66 -7.95
C GLY A 103 -2.90 -16.31 -7.24
N LEU A 104 -2.35 -15.28 -7.90
CA LEU A 104 -2.26 -13.93 -7.36
C LEU A 104 -3.64 -13.32 -7.09
N CYS A 105 -4.58 -13.47 -8.04
CA CYS A 105 -5.95 -13.00 -7.89
C CYS A 105 -6.62 -13.62 -6.65
N THR A 106 -6.47 -14.93 -6.45
CA THR A 106 -6.98 -15.64 -5.29
C THR A 106 -6.36 -15.14 -4.00
N GLN A 107 -5.03 -15.00 -3.94
CA GLN A 107 -4.31 -14.53 -2.76
C GLN A 107 -4.70 -13.09 -2.39
N ILE A 108 -4.77 -12.18 -3.36
CA ILE A 108 -5.17 -10.80 -3.11
C ILE A 108 -6.60 -10.74 -2.60
N SER A 109 -7.52 -11.43 -3.27
CA SER A 109 -8.94 -11.47 -2.89
C SER A 109 -9.11 -11.99 -1.46
N HIS A 110 -8.43 -13.08 -1.12
CA HIS A 110 -8.47 -13.67 0.22
C HIS A 110 -7.94 -12.70 1.29
N ARG A 111 -6.83 -12.01 1.02
CA ARG A 111 -6.28 -11.00 1.95
C ARG A 111 -7.22 -9.82 2.15
N LEU A 112 -7.85 -9.32 1.10
CA LEU A 112 -8.83 -8.25 1.20
C LEU A 112 -10.08 -8.67 1.98
N LEU A 113 -10.57 -9.90 1.77
CA LEU A 113 -11.68 -10.45 2.54
C LEU A 113 -11.31 -10.59 4.03
N ARG A 114 -10.12 -11.12 4.34
CA ARG A 114 -9.65 -11.20 5.72
C ARG A 114 -9.51 -9.83 6.37
N LEU A 115 -9.07 -8.82 5.60
CA LEU A 115 -8.95 -7.45 6.10
C LEU A 115 -10.32 -6.90 6.54
N ARG A 116 -11.39 -7.19 5.80
CA ARG A 116 -12.76 -6.80 6.16
C ARG A 116 -13.25 -7.41 7.48
N GLU A 117 -12.73 -8.59 7.84
CA GLU A 117 -13.12 -9.33 9.04
C GLU A 117 -12.32 -8.94 10.29
N THR A 118 -11.28 -8.11 10.14
CA THR A 118 -10.51 -7.65 11.30
C THR A 118 -11.38 -6.76 12.19
N ASP A 119 -11.30 -6.94 13.51
CA ASP A 119 -12.12 -6.20 14.48
C ASP A 119 -12.02 -4.69 14.29
N LEU A 120 -10.85 -4.23 13.90
CA LEU A 120 -10.56 -2.81 13.68
C LEU A 120 -11.28 -2.23 12.47
N LEU A 121 -11.39 -2.99 11.37
CA LEU A 121 -11.93 -2.53 10.09
C LEU A 121 -13.36 -3.01 9.81
N LYS A 122 -13.75 -4.14 10.37
CA LYS A 122 -15.10 -4.72 10.23
C LYS A 122 -16.24 -3.70 10.40
N PRO A 123 -16.15 -2.75 11.34
CA PRO A 123 -17.19 -1.70 11.48
C PRO A 123 -17.42 -0.89 10.21
N ILE A 124 -16.40 -0.66 9.37
CA ILE A 124 -16.55 0.11 8.13
C ILE A 124 -17.53 -0.57 7.18
N TRP A 125 -17.48 -1.91 7.07
CA TRP A 125 -18.36 -2.68 6.18
C TRP A 125 -19.71 -3.05 6.79
N THR A 126 -19.76 -3.18 8.13
CA THR A 126 -20.97 -3.69 8.82
C THR A 126 -21.83 -2.60 9.47
N ARG A 127 -21.21 -1.67 10.18
CA ARG A 127 -21.91 -0.71 11.06
C ARG A 127 -21.86 0.74 10.58
N LYS A 128 -21.11 1.04 9.52
CA LYS A 128 -20.89 2.40 9.01
C LYS A 128 -20.52 3.35 10.16
N PRO A 129 -19.28 3.41 10.60
CA PRO A 129 -18.86 4.35 11.62
C PRO A 129 -19.27 5.75 11.16
N ARG A 130 -19.79 6.58 12.05
CA ARG A 130 -20.29 7.92 11.71
C ARG A 130 -19.22 8.85 11.14
N ARG A 131 -17.96 8.57 11.50
CA ARG A 131 -16.81 9.37 11.06
C ARG A 131 -15.65 8.43 10.71
N TRP A 132 -15.35 8.37 9.45
CA TRP A 132 -14.18 7.69 8.91
C TRP A 132 -13.75 8.35 7.61
N ALA A 133 -12.48 8.20 7.25
CA ALA A 133 -11.92 8.65 5.98
C ALA A 133 -10.84 7.69 5.52
N TYR A 134 -10.61 7.64 4.23
CA TYR A 134 -9.46 6.96 3.63
C TYR A 134 -8.58 8.00 2.94
N PHE A 135 -7.31 7.68 2.81
CA PHE A 135 -6.33 8.57 2.22
C PHE A 135 -5.61 7.87 1.08
N GLU A 136 -5.51 8.55 -0.04
CA GLU A 136 -4.64 8.12 -1.12
C GLU A 136 -3.16 8.34 -0.73
N ARG A 137 -2.28 7.62 -1.42
CA ARG A 137 -0.84 7.78 -1.20
C ARG A 137 -0.40 9.20 -1.58
N PHE A 138 0.64 9.64 -0.87
CA PHE A 138 1.38 10.88 -1.12
C PHE A 138 0.78 12.17 -0.57
N THR A 139 -0.17 12.10 0.33
CA THR A 139 -0.49 13.27 1.13
C THR A 139 0.65 13.50 2.12
N SER A 140 1.40 14.56 1.94
CA SER A 140 2.41 14.99 2.90
C SER A 140 1.79 15.97 3.89
N ILE A 141 2.29 15.94 5.12
CA ILE A 141 2.03 16.96 6.12
C ILE A 141 3.30 17.82 6.20
N GLN A 142 3.17 19.11 5.94
CA GLN A 142 4.30 20.03 6.07
C GLN A 142 4.45 20.47 7.53
N ILE A 143 5.64 20.23 8.09
CA ILE A 143 6.02 20.72 9.42
C ILE A 143 7.27 21.57 9.25
N GLY A 144 7.10 22.90 9.28
CA GLY A 144 8.18 23.83 8.95
C GLY A 144 8.68 23.58 7.52
N ASN A 145 9.96 23.26 7.36
CA ASN A 145 10.59 22.97 6.06
C ASN A 145 10.65 21.45 5.73
N LEU A 146 9.93 20.62 6.49
CA LEU A 146 9.92 19.16 6.34
C LEU A 146 8.59 18.69 5.80
N ASP A 147 8.64 17.91 4.72
CA ASP A 147 7.47 17.17 4.22
C ASP A 147 7.45 15.75 4.81
N LEU A 148 6.51 15.49 5.71
CA LEU A 148 6.30 14.18 6.31
C LEU A 148 5.27 13.37 5.52
N PHE A 149 5.70 12.28 4.93
CA PHE A 149 4.85 11.30 4.26
C PHE A 149 4.45 10.18 5.24
N ALA A 150 3.73 10.53 6.28
CA ALA A 150 3.28 9.60 7.33
C ALA A 150 1.77 9.45 7.38
N THR A 151 1.10 9.66 6.27
CA THR A 151 -0.36 9.59 6.18
C THR A 151 -0.87 8.19 6.50
N PRO A 152 -1.86 8.02 7.38
CA PRO A 152 -2.57 6.77 7.55
C PRO A 152 -3.29 6.39 6.25
N ASP A 153 -3.59 5.11 6.05
CA ASP A 153 -4.42 4.69 4.92
C ASP A 153 -5.91 4.90 5.24
N ILE A 154 -6.29 4.70 6.50
CA ILE A 154 -7.66 4.84 6.99
C ILE A 154 -7.64 5.50 8.36
N VAL A 155 -8.64 6.33 8.62
CA VAL A 155 -8.90 6.93 9.93
C VAL A 155 -10.32 6.61 10.34
N ILE A 156 -10.52 6.12 11.56
CA ILE A 156 -11.83 5.77 12.10
C ILE A 156 -12.02 6.44 13.44
N TYR A 157 -13.19 7.04 13.65
CA TYR A 157 -13.64 7.49 14.96
C TYR A 157 -14.59 6.47 15.57
N HIS A 158 -14.13 5.79 16.59
CA HIS A 158 -14.89 4.76 17.28
C HIS A 158 -14.62 4.83 18.79
N GLN A 159 -15.66 4.63 19.62
CA GLN A 159 -15.55 4.67 21.08
C GLN A 159 -14.85 5.93 21.63
N HIS A 160 -15.23 7.10 21.10
CA HIS A 160 -14.67 8.41 21.47
C HIS A 160 -13.17 8.58 21.19
N LYS A 161 -12.58 7.72 20.36
CA LYS A 161 -11.15 7.77 20.00
C LYS A 161 -10.96 7.77 18.48
N TRP A 162 -9.96 8.52 18.04
CA TRP A 162 -9.45 8.43 16.67
C TRP A 162 -8.42 7.32 16.56
N THR A 163 -8.64 6.41 15.63
CA THR A 163 -7.69 5.33 15.30
C THR A 163 -7.13 5.56 13.91
N LEU A 164 -5.82 5.70 13.83
CA LEU A 164 -5.08 5.87 12.58
C LEU A 164 -4.56 4.49 12.15
N ILE A 165 -4.99 4.02 10.98
CA ILE A 165 -4.68 2.68 10.49
C ILE A 165 -3.77 2.81 9.28
N ARG A 166 -2.66 2.10 9.32
CA ARG A 166 -1.76 1.95 8.20
C ARG A 166 -1.72 0.49 7.76
N LEU A 167 -2.06 0.26 6.49
CA LEU A 167 -2.13 -1.07 5.92
C LEU A 167 -0.78 -1.47 5.32
N ARG A 168 -0.32 -2.67 5.68
CA ARG A 168 0.88 -3.25 5.10
C ARG A 168 0.49 -4.42 4.19
N PHE A 169 0.68 -4.24 2.90
CA PHE A 169 0.58 -5.31 1.92
C PHE A 169 1.97 -5.92 1.72
N GLN A 170 2.33 -6.90 2.55
CA GLN A 170 3.60 -7.62 2.43
C GLN A 170 3.34 -9.04 1.94
N SER A 171 4.27 -9.58 1.17
CA SER A 171 4.23 -10.96 0.67
C SER A 171 4.91 -11.97 1.61
N GLY A 172 5.43 -11.51 2.74
CA GLY A 172 6.13 -12.34 3.72
C GLY A 172 5.19 -12.97 4.76
N PRO A 173 5.70 -13.92 5.58
CA PRO A 173 4.98 -14.41 6.73
C PRO A 173 4.60 -13.24 7.64
N ALA A 174 3.43 -13.34 8.29
CA ALA A 174 3.05 -12.36 9.30
C ALA A 174 4.16 -12.30 10.36
N LEU A 175 4.67 -11.11 10.63
CA LEU A 175 5.54 -10.92 11.80
C LEU A 175 4.73 -11.27 13.04
N PRO A 176 5.31 -12.00 14.00
CA PRO A 176 4.65 -12.36 15.26
C PRO A 176 4.20 -11.12 16.03
#